data_e266fa4d70b4f84bab3a0d7e3902aaf7
#
_entry.id   e266fa4d70b4f84bab3a0d7e3902aaf7
#
_cell.length_a   1.000
_cell.length_b   1.000
_cell.length_c   1.000
_cell.angle_alpha   90.00
_cell.angle_beta   90.00
_cell.angle_gamma   90.00
#
_symmetry.space_group_name_H-M   'P 1'
#
loop_
_entity.id
_entity.type
_entity.pdbx_description
1 polymer ?
#
loop_
_entity_poly.entity_id
_entity_poly.type
_entity_poly.pdbx_seq_one_letter_code
_entity_poly.pdbx_strand_id
1 'polypeptide(L)'
;MLPKLGKAFGVVSAAAHNATRHSTGSLPLSVIGPDVKIVGNIITQGEMQIDGQVEGDIACQRLLVGEGGRISGEVTAEIVQVHGELNGKINASSVLITKSGRVTGDVTQDSLEIEAGASMEGRLIRRGSVKALEQLPAAKGNGAVDPAQIAPPDSTQPDLAHGVAGTA
;
A
#
# COMPACT_ATOMS: atom_id res chain seq x y z
N MET A 1 -77.41 37.93 -0.35
CA MET A 1 -77.50 36.64 -0.94
C MET A 1 -76.16 36.16 -1.41
N LEU A 2 -75.67 35.20 -0.75
CA LEU A 2 -74.64 34.28 -1.04
C LEU A 2 -73.18 34.76 -1.10
N PRO A 3 -72.45 34.39 -0.12
CA PRO A 3 -71.02 34.51 -0.15
C PRO A 3 -70.40 33.37 -0.98
N LYS A 4 -69.53 33.67 -1.78
CA LYS A 4 -68.69 32.67 -2.41
C LYS A 4 -67.40 32.55 -1.67
N LEU A 5 -67.33 31.46 -0.93
CA LEU A 5 -66.10 30.96 -0.39
C LEU A 5 -65.12 30.66 -1.51
N GLY A 6 -64.09 31.42 -1.59
CA GLY A 6 -62.90 31.03 -2.29
C GLY A 6 -62.01 30.22 -1.35
N LYS A 7 -62.05 28.92 -1.42
CA LYS A 7 -61.09 28.06 -0.77
C LYS A 7 -59.84 28.03 -1.62
N ALA A 8 -58.89 28.81 -1.22
CA ALA A 8 -57.51 28.61 -1.67
C ALA A 8 -56.98 27.37 -0.96
N PHE A 9 -56.95 26.27 -1.67
CA PHE A 9 -56.18 25.12 -1.29
C PHE A 9 -54.72 25.44 -1.57
N GLY A 10 -54.02 25.76 -0.55
CA GLY A 10 -52.58 25.75 -0.59
C GLY A 10 -52.12 24.34 -0.84
N VAL A 11 -51.73 24.07 -2.04
CA VAL A 11 -50.99 22.88 -2.39
C VAL A 11 -49.65 23.02 -1.70
N VAL A 12 -49.52 22.40 -0.57
CA VAL A 12 -48.19 22.14 0.00
C VAL A 12 -47.50 21.21 -0.96
N SER A 13 -46.83 21.81 -1.89
CA SER A 13 -45.80 21.13 -2.66
C SER A 13 -44.81 20.57 -1.66
N ALA A 14 -44.97 19.31 -1.35
CA ALA A 14 -43.92 18.55 -0.74
C ALA A 14 -42.76 18.53 -1.73
N ALA A 15 -41.91 19.53 -1.61
CA ALA A 15 -40.62 19.48 -2.20
C ALA A 15 -39.94 18.27 -1.62
N ALA A 16 -40.08 17.17 -2.33
CA ALA A 16 -39.18 16.06 -2.17
C ALA A 16 -37.77 16.63 -2.35
N HIS A 17 -37.18 16.90 -1.23
CA HIS A 17 -35.75 17.10 -1.19
C HIS A 17 -35.16 15.77 -1.58
N ASN A 18 -35.14 15.54 -2.87
CA ASN A 18 -34.24 14.60 -3.44
C ASN A 18 -32.86 15.15 -3.13
N ALA A 19 -32.41 14.93 -1.91
CA ALA A 19 -31.03 15.05 -1.58
C ALA A 19 -30.34 14.02 -2.45
N THR A 20 -30.01 14.45 -3.64
CA THR A 20 -28.98 13.82 -4.43
C THR A 20 -27.76 13.80 -3.53
N ARG A 21 -27.67 12.75 -2.76
CA ARG A 21 -26.41 12.40 -2.14
C ARG A 21 -25.50 12.17 -3.31
N HIS A 22 -24.74 13.20 -3.63
CA HIS A 22 -23.51 13.02 -4.35
C HIS A 22 -22.72 12.08 -3.45
N SER A 23 -22.88 10.80 -3.69
CA SER A 23 -21.94 9.82 -3.23
C SER A 23 -20.64 10.12 -3.97
N THR A 24 -19.94 11.10 -3.48
CA THR A 24 -18.53 11.26 -3.73
C THR A 24 -17.95 9.94 -3.26
N GLY A 25 -17.90 8.95 -4.17
CA GLY A 25 -17.19 7.70 -4.07
C GLY A 25 -16.76 7.18 -2.70
N SER A 26 -17.55 7.38 -1.65
CA SER A 26 -17.27 6.72 -0.39
C SER A 26 -17.64 5.26 -0.57
N LEU A 27 -16.64 4.44 -0.68
CA LEU A 27 -16.76 3.00 -0.65
C LEU A 27 -17.54 2.61 0.63
N PRO A 28 -18.36 1.58 0.58
CA PRO A 28 -19.08 1.13 1.77
C PRO A 28 -18.08 0.81 2.88
N LEU A 29 -18.24 1.49 4.01
CA LEU A 29 -17.41 1.27 5.19
C LEU A 29 -17.95 0.08 5.98
N SER A 30 -17.11 -0.93 6.16
CA SER A 30 -17.38 -2.07 7.04
C SER A 30 -16.58 -1.91 8.33
N VAL A 31 -17.25 -1.94 9.47
CA VAL A 31 -16.61 -1.78 10.78
C VAL A 31 -16.70 -3.08 11.58
N ILE A 32 -15.56 -3.53 12.06
CA ILE A 32 -15.43 -4.69 12.94
C ILE A 32 -15.07 -4.19 14.33
N GLY A 33 -15.97 -4.42 15.29
CA GLY A 33 -15.79 -3.97 16.66
C GLY A 33 -14.70 -4.73 17.43
N PRO A 34 -14.29 -4.20 18.59
CA PRO A 34 -13.16 -4.75 19.37
C PRO A 34 -13.44 -6.11 20.00
N ASP A 35 -14.71 -6.46 20.15
CA ASP A 35 -15.11 -7.77 20.74
C ASP A 35 -15.17 -8.89 19.69
N VAL A 36 -14.89 -8.57 18.44
CA VAL A 36 -15.01 -9.51 17.33
C VAL A 36 -13.67 -10.17 17.05
N LYS A 37 -13.70 -11.50 17.05
CA LYS A 37 -12.59 -12.30 16.56
C LYS A 37 -13.00 -13.00 15.26
N ILE A 38 -12.26 -12.75 14.20
CA ILE A 38 -12.48 -13.37 12.90
C ILE A 38 -11.30 -14.29 12.59
N VAL A 39 -11.63 -15.49 12.13
CA VAL A 39 -10.63 -16.45 11.64
C VAL A 39 -11.04 -16.90 10.24
N GLY A 40 -10.22 -16.60 9.25
CA GLY A 40 -10.49 -16.94 7.86
C GLY A 40 -10.21 -15.79 6.89
N ASN A 41 -10.72 -15.93 5.68
CA ASN A 41 -10.46 -14.97 4.60
C ASN A 41 -11.55 -13.91 4.54
N ILE A 42 -11.15 -12.65 4.47
CA ILE A 42 -12.04 -11.50 4.32
C ILE A 42 -11.77 -10.86 2.96
N ILE A 43 -12.80 -10.76 2.14
CA ILE A 43 -12.69 -10.10 0.83
C ILE A 43 -13.74 -9.00 0.75
N THR A 44 -13.30 -7.79 0.53
CA THR A 44 -14.18 -6.63 0.31
C THR A 44 -13.60 -5.70 -0.75
N GLN A 45 -14.47 -5.04 -1.49
CA GLN A 45 -14.07 -4.03 -2.48
C GLN A 45 -14.21 -2.61 -1.94
N GLY A 46 -14.45 -2.48 -0.66
CA GLY A 46 -14.68 -1.20 0.00
C GLY A 46 -13.62 -0.85 1.03
N GLU A 47 -14.02 0.07 1.89
CA GLU A 47 -13.25 0.47 3.06
C GLU A 47 -13.63 -0.42 4.26
N MET A 48 -12.62 -0.89 4.98
CA MET A 48 -12.80 -1.71 6.17
C MET A 48 -12.04 -1.11 7.35
N GLN A 49 -12.74 -0.97 8.47
CA GLN A 49 -12.15 -0.61 9.75
C GLN A 49 -12.17 -1.82 10.68
N ILE A 50 -11.03 -2.13 11.29
CA ILE A 50 -10.85 -3.27 12.18
C ILE A 50 -10.35 -2.78 13.52
N ASP A 51 -11.20 -2.89 14.54
CA ASP A 51 -10.84 -2.63 15.93
C ASP A 51 -10.69 -3.94 16.74
N GLY A 52 -11.09 -5.07 16.14
CA GLY A 52 -11.02 -6.41 16.73
C GLY A 52 -9.81 -7.22 16.32
N GLN A 53 -9.88 -8.52 16.58
CA GLN A 53 -8.84 -9.47 16.24
C GLN A 53 -9.17 -10.21 14.94
N VAL A 54 -8.24 -10.21 14.00
CA VAL A 54 -8.40 -10.94 12.74
C VAL A 54 -7.19 -11.84 12.52
N GLU A 55 -7.47 -13.12 12.27
CA GLU A 55 -6.47 -14.13 11.92
C GLU A 55 -6.79 -14.70 10.55
N GLY A 56 -5.96 -14.41 9.55
CA GLY A 56 -6.13 -14.92 8.18
C GLY A 56 -5.82 -13.89 7.11
N ASP A 57 -6.39 -14.09 5.92
CA ASP A 57 -6.11 -13.26 4.75
C ASP A 57 -7.16 -12.16 4.57
N ILE A 58 -6.71 -10.95 4.36
CA ILE A 58 -7.58 -9.80 4.14
C ILE A 58 -7.29 -9.20 2.77
N ALA A 59 -8.32 -9.09 1.94
CA ALA A 59 -8.25 -8.39 0.66
C ALA A 59 -9.28 -7.27 0.62
N CYS A 60 -8.81 -6.02 0.51
CA CYS A 60 -9.67 -4.84 0.49
C CYS A 60 -9.05 -3.71 -0.34
N GLN A 61 -9.79 -2.63 -0.57
CA GLN A 61 -9.20 -1.44 -1.17
C GLN A 61 -8.57 -0.53 -0.10
N ARG A 62 -9.30 -0.26 0.96
CA ARG A 62 -8.79 0.56 2.06
C ARG A 62 -8.97 -0.16 3.39
N LEU A 63 -7.88 -0.28 4.11
CA LEU A 63 -7.85 -0.89 5.43
C LEU A 63 -7.46 0.14 6.48
N LEU A 64 -8.30 0.27 7.49
CA LEU A 64 -8.01 1.04 8.69
C LEU A 64 -7.93 0.06 9.87
N VAL A 65 -6.76 -0.05 10.48
CA VAL A 65 -6.57 -0.83 11.70
C VAL A 65 -6.65 0.11 12.88
N GLY A 66 -7.68 -0.02 13.71
CA GLY A 66 -7.85 0.80 14.91
C GLY A 66 -6.81 0.48 15.99
N GLU A 67 -6.72 1.32 17.02
CA GLU A 67 -5.73 1.18 18.10
C GLU A 67 -5.87 -0.15 18.89
N GLY A 68 -7.10 -0.68 18.99
CA GLY A 68 -7.38 -1.98 19.59
C GLY A 68 -7.24 -3.15 18.61
N GLY A 69 -7.13 -2.84 17.32
CA GLY A 69 -7.09 -3.83 16.26
C GLY A 69 -5.79 -4.64 16.26
N ARG A 70 -5.98 -5.95 16.14
CA ARG A 70 -4.86 -6.89 16.01
C ARG A 70 -5.08 -7.78 14.81
N ILE A 71 -4.18 -7.72 13.85
CA ILE A 71 -4.26 -8.52 12.64
C ILE A 71 -3.05 -9.45 12.57
N SER A 72 -3.32 -10.72 12.27
CA SER A 72 -2.29 -11.73 12.06
C SER A 72 -2.56 -12.50 10.77
N GLY A 73 -1.67 -12.37 9.80
CA GLY A 73 -1.80 -13.05 8.51
C GLY A 73 -1.34 -12.20 7.32
N GLU A 74 -1.94 -12.44 6.15
CA GLU A 74 -1.61 -11.70 4.93
C GLU A 74 -2.66 -10.61 4.64
N VAL A 75 -2.20 -9.40 4.41
CA VAL A 75 -3.05 -8.24 4.08
C VAL A 75 -2.73 -7.76 2.68
N THR A 76 -3.72 -7.73 1.82
CA THR A 76 -3.63 -7.17 0.48
C THR A 76 -4.60 -5.99 0.36
N ALA A 77 -4.07 -4.79 0.19
CA ALA A 77 -4.88 -3.58 0.05
C ALA A 77 -4.22 -2.54 -0.85
N GLU A 78 -4.97 -1.54 -1.28
CA GLU A 78 -4.37 -0.38 -1.96
C GLU A 78 -3.84 0.63 -0.95
N ILE A 79 -4.61 0.90 0.10
CA ILE A 79 -4.25 1.85 1.15
C ILE A 79 -4.43 1.17 2.51
N VAL A 80 -3.38 1.18 3.31
CA VAL A 80 -3.40 0.63 4.68
C VAL A 80 -3.03 1.72 5.67
N GLN A 81 -3.90 1.95 6.64
CA GLN A 81 -3.61 2.80 7.81
C GLN A 81 -3.56 1.94 9.06
N VAL A 82 -2.44 1.98 9.76
CA VAL A 82 -2.19 1.15 10.94
C VAL A 82 -2.08 2.03 12.18
N HIS A 83 -3.06 1.92 13.08
CA HIS A 83 -3.05 2.53 14.41
C HIS A 83 -2.77 1.48 15.51
N GLY A 84 -3.09 0.21 15.24
CA GLY A 84 -2.93 -0.91 16.16
C GLY A 84 -1.77 -1.82 15.83
N GLU A 85 -1.96 -3.12 16.05
CA GLU A 85 -0.93 -4.13 15.83
C GLU A 85 -1.21 -4.95 14.56
N LEU A 86 -0.22 -5.05 13.70
CA LEU A 86 -0.28 -5.87 12.50
C LEU A 86 0.92 -6.80 12.45
N ASN A 87 0.65 -8.11 12.33
CA ASN A 87 1.65 -9.15 12.33
C ASN A 87 1.50 -10.03 11.09
N GLY A 88 2.53 -10.10 10.26
CA GLY A 88 2.53 -10.94 9.08
C GLY A 88 2.97 -10.21 7.81
N LYS A 89 2.31 -10.50 6.69
CA LYS A 89 2.71 -10.00 5.38
C LYS A 89 1.72 -8.95 4.88
N ILE A 90 2.26 -7.82 4.47
CA ILE A 90 1.47 -6.71 3.92
C ILE A 90 1.85 -6.49 2.46
N ASN A 91 0.85 -6.49 1.60
CA ASN A 91 0.98 -6.09 0.20
C ASN A 91 0.07 -4.88 -0.04
N ALA A 92 0.65 -3.69 -0.10
CA ALA A 92 -0.13 -2.49 -0.32
C ALA A 92 0.57 -1.51 -1.27
N SER A 93 -0.19 -0.63 -1.91
CA SER A 93 0.40 0.46 -2.69
C SER A 93 0.85 1.59 -1.76
N SER A 94 0.03 1.94 -0.79
CA SER A 94 0.34 2.98 0.18
C SER A 94 0.12 2.48 1.61
N VAL A 95 1.12 2.65 2.45
CA VAL A 95 1.05 2.29 3.88
C VAL A 95 1.32 3.51 4.72
N LEU A 96 0.40 3.82 5.63
CA LEU A 96 0.54 4.85 6.64
C LEU A 96 0.55 4.18 8.02
N ILE A 97 1.64 4.33 8.75
CA ILE A 97 1.77 3.82 10.11
C ILE A 97 1.74 5.02 11.06
N THR A 98 0.73 5.08 11.91
CA THR A 98 0.60 6.15 12.87
C THR A 98 1.44 5.88 14.13
N LYS A 99 1.59 6.88 14.96
CA LYS A 99 2.41 6.85 16.18
C LYS A 99 2.14 5.67 17.13
N SER A 100 0.92 5.16 17.14
CA SER A 100 0.52 4.00 17.97
C SER A 100 0.66 2.68 17.21
N GLY A 101 0.91 2.73 15.90
CA GLY A 101 0.97 1.57 15.04
C GLY A 101 2.22 0.72 15.28
N ARG A 102 2.01 -0.57 15.37
CA ARG A 102 3.08 -1.57 15.44
C ARG A 102 2.92 -2.55 14.29
N VAL A 103 3.94 -2.65 13.47
CA VAL A 103 3.95 -3.57 12.34
C VAL A 103 5.12 -4.53 12.47
N THR A 104 4.83 -5.83 12.42
CA THR A 104 5.85 -6.88 12.48
C THR A 104 5.70 -7.79 11.28
N GLY A 105 6.76 -7.96 10.50
CA GLY A 105 6.79 -8.89 9.36
C GLY A 105 7.29 -8.27 8.06
N ASP A 106 6.83 -8.84 6.93
CA ASP A 106 7.26 -8.41 5.61
C ASP A 106 6.25 -7.42 5.01
N VAL A 107 6.71 -6.22 4.69
CA VAL A 107 5.88 -5.18 4.07
C VAL A 107 6.34 -4.90 2.66
N THR A 108 5.48 -5.21 1.70
CA THR A 108 5.69 -4.88 0.28
C THR A 108 4.82 -3.67 -0.09
N GLN A 109 5.44 -2.59 -0.52
CA GLN A 109 4.75 -1.32 -0.75
C GLN A 109 5.41 -0.47 -1.84
N ASP A 110 4.65 0.47 -2.39
CA ASP A 110 5.15 1.49 -3.30
C ASP A 110 5.49 2.79 -2.54
N SER A 111 4.62 3.19 -1.63
CA SER A 111 4.77 4.38 -0.79
C SER A 111 4.58 4.03 0.69
N LEU A 112 5.48 4.54 1.53
CA LEU A 112 5.41 4.38 2.98
C LEU A 112 5.51 5.71 3.67
N GLU A 113 4.59 5.95 4.59
CA GLU A 113 4.60 7.07 5.51
C GLU A 113 4.56 6.53 6.94
N ILE A 114 5.51 6.96 7.75
CA ILE A 114 5.63 6.53 9.14
C ILE A 114 5.64 7.77 10.01
N GLU A 115 4.69 7.85 10.94
CA GLU A 115 4.65 8.92 11.94
C GLU A 115 5.68 8.67 13.04
N ALA A 116 6.15 9.74 13.66
CA ALA A 116 7.06 9.65 14.79
C ALA A 116 6.39 8.92 15.98
N GLY A 117 7.00 7.84 16.44
CA GLY A 117 6.47 6.98 17.49
C GLY A 117 5.99 5.61 17.03
N ALA A 118 5.81 5.41 15.73
CA ALA A 118 5.51 4.11 15.17
C ALA A 118 6.65 3.12 15.38
N SER A 119 6.30 1.86 15.59
CA SER A 119 7.27 0.76 15.68
C SER A 119 7.11 -0.18 14.49
N MET A 120 8.20 -0.43 13.81
CA MET A 120 8.21 -1.35 12.70
C MET A 120 9.36 -2.33 12.83
N GLU A 121 9.04 -3.62 12.79
CA GLU A 121 10.03 -4.70 12.86
C GLU A 121 9.83 -5.66 11.68
N GLY A 122 10.86 -5.86 10.88
CA GLY A 122 10.81 -6.80 9.78
C GLY A 122 11.47 -6.29 8.51
N ARG A 123 11.05 -6.84 7.39
CA ARG A 123 11.61 -6.55 6.08
C ARG A 123 10.69 -5.64 5.28
N LEU A 124 11.24 -4.54 4.82
CA LEU A 124 10.60 -3.64 3.87
C LEU A 124 11.04 -3.98 2.45
N ILE A 125 10.07 -4.28 1.62
CA ILE A 125 10.27 -4.52 0.20
C ILE A 125 9.53 -3.42 -0.55
N ARG A 126 10.26 -2.52 -1.18
CA ARG A 126 9.64 -1.55 -2.06
C ARG A 126 9.33 -2.24 -3.38
N ARG A 127 8.07 -2.26 -3.77
CA ARG A 127 7.67 -2.65 -5.12
C ARG A 127 8.14 -1.53 -6.03
N GLY A 128 9.30 -1.73 -6.66
CA GLY A 128 9.89 -0.74 -7.54
C GLY A 128 8.89 -0.35 -8.62
N SER A 129 8.40 0.86 -8.56
CA SER A 129 7.73 1.45 -9.69
C SER A 129 8.79 1.65 -10.76
N VAL A 130 8.87 0.73 -11.72
CA VAL A 130 9.66 0.89 -12.94
C VAL A 130 9.23 2.13 -13.76
N LYS A 131 8.23 2.85 -13.29
CA LYS A 131 7.72 4.06 -13.91
C LYS A 131 8.53 5.32 -13.62
N ALA A 132 9.45 5.27 -12.66
CA ALA A 132 10.27 6.44 -12.29
C ALA A 132 11.62 6.49 -13.01
N LEU A 133 11.97 5.49 -13.82
CA LEU A 133 13.22 5.49 -14.59
C LEU A 133 13.09 6.07 -16.01
N GLU A 134 11.89 6.43 -16.42
CA GLU A 134 11.65 6.93 -17.77
C GLU A 134 11.56 8.47 -17.86
N GLN A 135 11.83 9.16 -16.75
CA GLN A 135 11.91 10.62 -16.73
C GLN A 135 13.14 11.14 -15.97
N LEU A 136 14.27 10.56 -16.22
CA LEU A 136 15.50 11.32 -16.08
C LEU A 136 15.64 12.16 -17.34
N PRO A 137 15.55 13.49 -17.26
CA PRO A 137 15.98 14.31 -18.37
C PRO A 137 17.43 13.94 -18.59
N ALA A 138 17.74 13.56 -19.82
CA ALA A 138 19.11 13.37 -20.24
C ALA A 138 19.89 14.64 -19.86
N ALA A 139 20.61 14.57 -18.80
CA ALA A 139 21.58 15.58 -18.46
C ALA A 139 22.60 15.55 -19.59
N LYS A 140 22.56 16.57 -20.43
CA LYS A 140 23.67 16.87 -21.31
C LYS A 140 24.88 17.20 -20.44
N GLY A 141 25.55 16.17 -20.00
CA GLY A 141 26.85 16.25 -19.43
C GLY A 141 27.84 15.72 -20.47
N ASN A 142 28.56 16.60 -21.07
CA ASN A 142 29.77 16.25 -21.82
C ASN A 142 30.72 15.49 -20.91
N GLY A 143 30.76 14.22 -21.09
CA GLY A 143 31.66 13.31 -20.45
C GLY A 143 31.55 12.02 -21.22
N ALA A 144 32.05 12.04 -22.44
CA ALA A 144 32.24 10.81 -23.20
C ALA A 144 33.25 9.96 -22.43
N VAL A 145 32.72 9.07 -21.60
CA VAL A 145 33.51 7.93 -21.15
C VAL A 145 33.43 6.94 -22.28
N ASP A 146 34.49 6.87 -23.01
CA ASP A 146 34.70 5.95 -24.12
C ASP A 146 34.53 4.51 -23.57
N PRO A 147 33.56 3.73 -24.05
CA PRO A 147 33.41 2.36 -23.61
C PRO A 147 34.52 1.42 -24.09
N ALA A 148 35.51 1.95 -24.79
CA ALA A 148 36.65 1.19 -25.31
C ALA A 148 37.78 1.01 -24.29
N GLN A 149 37.67 1.51 -23.06
CA GLN A 149 38.72 1.37 -22.06
C GLN A 149 38.47 0.34 -20.96
N ILE A 150 37.49 -0.49 -21.13
CA ILE A 150 37.45 -1.72 -20.35
C ILE A 150 38.16 -2.78 -21.19
N ALA A 151 39.45 -2.73 -21.24
CA ALA A 151 40.21 -3.85 -21.70
C ALA A 151 40.00 -5.01 -20.73
N PRO A 152 39.60 -6.18 -21.20
CA PRO A 152 39.61 -7.36 -20.36
C PRO A 152 41.04 -7.57 -19.86
N PRO A 153 41.21 -8.00 -18.62
CA PRO A 153 42.53 -8.36 -18.15
C PRO A 153 43.04 -9.50 -19.04
N ASP A 154 44.10 -9.19 -19.74
CA ASP A 154 44.82 -10.15 -20.49
C ASP A 154 45.28 -11.28 -19.56
N SER A 155 44.66 -12.41 -19.73
CA SER A 155 45.08 -13.65 -19.11
C SER A 155 46.27 -14.20 -19.88
N THR A 156 47.35 -13.44 -19.90
CA THR A 156 48.61 -13.99 -20.32
C THR A 156 49.14 -14.83 -19.18
N GLN A 157 48.75 -16.03 -19.18
CA GLN A 157 49.42 -17.08 -18.46
C GLN A 157 50.80 -17.20 -19.01
N PRO A 158 51.86 -17.00 -18.23
CA PRO A 158 53.19 -17.35 -18.67
C PRO A 158 53.25 -18.86 -18.77
N ASP A 159 53.36 -19.31 -19.97
CA ASP A 159 53.69 -20.68 -20.30
C ASP A 159 55.08 -20.99 -19.68
N LEU A 160 55.04 -21.80 -18.65
CA LEU A 160 56.22 -22.39 -18.09
C LEU A 160 56.67 -23.52 -19.01
N ALA A 161 57.33 -23.14 -20.04
CA ALA A 161 58.08 -24.08 -20.84
C ALA A 161 59.15 -24.74 -19.99
N HIS A 162 58.99 -26.00 -19.79
CA HIS A 162 59.95 -26.88 -19.17
C HIS A 162 61.18 -27.01 -20.02
N GLY A 163 62.20 -26.44 -19.54
CA GLY A 163 63.50 -26.91 -19.93
C GLY A 163 63.89 -28.20 -19.22
N VAL A 164 63.60 -29.29 -19.80
CA VAL A 164 64.17 -30.56 -19.36
C VAL A 164 65.47 -30.70 -20.06
N ALA A 165 66.53 -30.51 -19.37
CA ALA A 165 67.77 -31.06 -19.75
C ALA A 165 68.00 -32.28 -18.91
N GLY A 166 67.78 -33.41 -19.49
CA GLY A 166 68.35 -34.64 -19.05
C GLY A 166 69.80 -34.68 -19.44
N THR A 167 70.59 -35.37 -18.79
CA THR A 167 71.59 -36.25 -19.41
C THR A 167 72.70 -36.60 -18.48
N ALA A 168 72.82 -37.78 -18.38
CA ALA A 168 74.01 -38.65 -18.18
C ALA A 168 74.30 -38.94 -16.76
#